data_0482088b8d95bfaf7cb47ee2228b0200
#
_entry.id   0482088b8d95bfaf7cb47ee2228b0200
#
_cell.length_a   1.000
_cell.length_b   1.000
_cell.length_c   1.000
_cell.angle_alpha   90.00
_cell.angle_beta   90.00
_cell.angle_gamma   90.00
#
_symmetry.space_group_name_H-M   'P 1'
#
loop_
_entity.id
_entity.type
_entity.pdbx_description
1 polymer ?
#
loop_
_entity_poly.entity_id
_entity_poly.type
_entity_poly.pdbx_seq_one_letter_code
_entity_poly.pdbx_strand_id
1 'polypeptide(L)'
;MRAIGLATLICSGLAAPSLASKASQDIPRWLQQHIGTGTGQIAPIVLDRARALYLEKRNKGTVKNPCYFAMDATRPSTADDGSALPRFYVICENAKTFKAVSSGYGNGRKLANANFANGRQCARNFSNAEGSKLTAGGAYVTAESRTSFKGYYQGSAGAKPFLRTFLLFDGEGETSNARERAIGGHRAMFLRWQCRMERPQSKHADAEGFVPFGKLVDYTSGRSNGCTTWSKNATQEVLEIAEGNPTTLYIYPASQDINAVAKAVKKGTSLAQARLYWNDACLKAIGSPKFWPKRELQPIINAWRASLPKPPPLELPLCE
;
A
#
# COMPACT_ATOMS: atom_id res chain seq x y z
N MET A 1 60.63 3.34 36.29
CA MET A 1 59.17 3.44 36.35
C MET A 1 58.72 4.37 35.23
N ARG A 2 58.13 3.83 34.14
CA ARG A 2 57.60 4.63 33.02
C ARG A 2 56.08 4.58 33.10
N ALA A 3 55.47 5.76 33.26
CA ALA A 3 54.01 5.88 33.24
C ALA A 3 53.52 5.93 31.80
N ILE A 4 52.60 5.02 31.42
CA ILE A 4 51.93 5.00 30.12
C ILE A 4 50.61 5.75 30.30
N GLY A 5 50.52 6.93 29.66
CA GLY A 5 49.26 7.69 29.62
C GLY A 5 48.30 7.12 28.59
N LEU A 6 47.11 6.73 29.06
CA LEU A 6 45.99 6.26 28.23
C LEU A 6 45.24 7.48 27.70
N ALA A 7 45.32 7.76 26.42
CA ALA A 7 44.55 8.82 25.76
C ALA A 7 43.17 8.24 25.35
N THR A 8 42.11 8.68 26.01
CA THR A 8 40.72 8.33 25.67
C THR A 8 40.26 9.25 24.53
N LEU A 9 40.11 8.69 23.33
CA LEU A 9 39.49 9.37 22.20
C LEU A 9 37.97 9.40 22.41
N ILE A 10 37.42 10.58 22.72
CA ILE A 10 35.96 10.82 22.72
C ILE A 10 35.55 11.08 21.27
N CYS A 11 34.98 10.07 20.61
CA CYS A 11 34.27 10.24 19.34
C CYS A 11 32.93 10.93 19.59
N SER A 12 32.90 12.25 19.42
CA SER A 12 31.63 13.03 19.37
C SER A 12 30.90 12.71 18.08
N GLY A 13 30.02 11.75 18.14
CA GLY A 13 29.09 11.44 17.04
C GLY A 13 28.12 12.61 16.81
N LEU A 14 28.41 13.49 15.87
CA LEU A 14 27.44 14.45 15.34
C LEU A 14 26.34 13.67 14.64
N ALA A 15 25.20 13.51 15.30
CA ALA A 15 23.98 12.99 14.67
C ALA A 15 23.59 13.98 13.55
N ALA A 16 23.65 13.54 12.30
CA ALA A 16 23.16 14.30 11.17
C ALA A 16 21.65 14.58 11.39
N PRO A 17 21.17 15.82 11.20
CA PRO A 17 19.76 16.15 11.33
C PRO A 17 18.96 15.29 10.36
N SER A 18 17.87 14.66 10.85
CA SER A 18 17.04 13.79 10.03
C SER A 18 16.45 14.60 8.86
N LEU A 19 16.50 14.07 7.65
CA LEU A 19 15.96 14.68 6.42
C LEU A 19 14.48 15.15 6.58
N ALA A 20 13.72 14.51 7.46
CA ALA A 20 12.35 14.89 7.81
C ALA A 20 12.22 16.32 8.38
N SER A 21 13.22 16.83 9.13
CA SER A 21 13.12 18.15 9.75
C SER A 21 13.28 19.32 8.76
N LYS A 22 13.93 19.10 7.62
CA LYS A 22 14.07 20.13 6.56
C LYS A 22 12.87 20.18 5.61
N ALA A 23 12.23 19.05 5.32
CA ALA A 23 11.08 19.00 4.42
C ALA A 23 9.84 19.69 5.01
N SER A 24 9.71 19.71 6.33
CA SER A 24 8.61 20.38 7.05
C SER A 24 8.70 21.91 6.99
N GLN A 25 9.87 22.50 6.78
CA GLN A 25 10.05 23.95 6.83
C GLN A 25 9.62 24.70 5.56
N ASP A 26 9.46 23.99 4.42
CA ASP A 26 9.19 24.59 3.10
C ASP A 26 7.90 24.09 2.43
N ILE A 27 6.89 23.71 3.23
CA ILE A 27 5.62 23.29 2.65
C ILE A 27 4.95 24.48 1.92
N PRO A 28 4.64 24.36 0.62
CA PRO A 28 4.02 25.43 -0.15
C PRO A 28 2.70 25.89 0.49
N ARG A 29 2.45 27.21 0.51
CA ARG A 29 1.25 27.80 1.15
C ARG A 29 -0.06 27.19 0.64
N TRP A 30 -0.16 26.93 -0.67
CA TRP A 30 -1.36 26.34 -1.26
C TRP A 30 -1.67 24.94 -0.72
N LEU A 31 -0.63 24.18 -0.28
CA LEU A 31 -0.80 22.83 0.23
C LEU A 31 -1.23 22.81 1.71
N GLN A 32 -1.01 23.91 2.44
CA GLN A 32 -1.32 23.99 3.88
C GLN A 32 -2.80 23.75 4.19
N GLN A 33 -3.72 24.19 3.33
CA GLN A 33 -5.17 23.97 3.50
C GLN A 33 -5.56 22.47 3.42
N HIS A 34 -4.73 21.64 2.84
CA HIS A 34 -4.95 20.20 2.71
C HIS A 34 -4.33 19.38 3.85
N ILE A 35 -3.63 20.04 4.78
CA ILE A 35 -2.97 19.39 5.92
C ILE A 35 -3.92 19.30 7.10
N GLY A 36 -4.02 18.11 7.68
CA GLY A 36 -4.86 17.88 8.86
C GLY A 36 -5.27 16.43 9.01
N THR A 37 -6.16 16.18 9.97
CA THR A 37 -6.70 14.86 10.29
C THR A 37 -8.12 14.64 9.79
N GLY A 38 -8.77 15.69 9.25
CA GLY A 38 -10.11 15.62 8.68
C GLY A 38 -10.18 14.75 7.41
N THR A 39 -11.40 14.41 6.99
CA THR A 39 -11.63 13.62 5.78
C THR A 39 -11.09 14.35 4.55
N GLY A 40 -10.30 13.64 3.74
CA GLY A 40 -9.66 14.23 2.56
C GLY A 40 -8.39 15.05 2.83
N GLN A 41 -8.07 15.35 4.07
CA GLN A 41 -6.79 15.99 4.43
C GLN A 41 -5.69 14.95 4.63
N ILE A 42 -4.45 15.37 4.42
CA ILE A 42 -3.25 14.55 4.68
C ILE A 42 -2.65 14.92 6.05
N ALA A 43 -2.35 13.92 6.88
CA ALA A 43 -1.71 14.18 8.16
C ALA A 43 -0.29 14.75 7.96
N PRO A 44 0.16 15.73 8.81
CA PRO A 44 1.47 16.38 8.64
C PRO A 44 2.62 15.40 8.46
N ILE A 45 2.70 14.38 9.30
CA ILE A 45 3.80 13.38 9.24
C ILE A 45 3.77 12.55 7.94
N VAL A 46 2.57 12.27 7.40
CA VAL A 46 2.42 11.51 6.15
C VAL A 46 2.92 12.34 4.97
N LEU A 47 2.52 13.62 4.92
CA LEU A 47 3.02 14.56 3.91
C LEU A 47 4.52 14.75 4.02
N ASP A 48 5.03 14.96 5.22
CA ASP A 48 6.46 15.20 5.48
C ASP A 48 7.32 14.02 4.95
N ARG A 49 6.94 12.79 5.28
CA ARG A 49 7.64 11.58 4.81
C ARG A 49 7.56 11.41 3.29
N ALA A 50 6.38 11.61 2.71
CA ALA A 50 6.18 11.48 1.27
C ALA A 50 6.97 12.55 0.50
N ARG A 51 6.91 13.79 0.96
CA ARG A 51 7.60 14.93 0.36
C ARG A 51 9.12 14.81 0.49
N ALA A 52 9.61 14.37 1.66
CA ALA A 52 11.04 14.13 1.88
C ALA A 52 11.58 13.07 0.90
N LEU A 53 10.89 11.95 0.75
CA LEU A 53 11.22 10.92 -0.23
C LEU A 53 11.23 11.48 -1.65
N TYR A 54 10.19 12.22 -2.03
CA TYR A 54 10.08 12.81 -3.35
C TYR A 54 11.24 13.77 -3.66
N LEU A 55 11.53 14.71 -2.75
CA LEU A 55 12.61 15.66 -2.93
C LEU A 55 13.98 14.98 -2.98
N GLU A 56 14.21 13.95 -2.18
CA GLU A 56 15.42 13.13 -2.23
C GLU A 56 15.60 12.50 -3.61
N LYS A 57 14.57 11.84 -4.15
CA LYS A 57 14.63 11.17 -5.45
C LYS A 57 14.74 12.15 -6.62
N ARG A 58 14.09 13.30 -6.51
CA ARG A 58 14.24 14.41 -7.47
C ARG A 58 15.67 14.94 -7.50
N ASN A 59 16.24 15.22 -6.34
CA ASN A 59 17.61 15.75 -6.22
C ASN A 59 18.66 14.76 -6.72
N LYS A 60 18.42 13.44 -6.57
CA LYS A 60 19.27 12.38 -7.12
C LYS A 60 19.05 12.13 -8.60
N GLY A 61 18.08 12.79 -9.24
CA GLY A 61 17.71 12.57 -10.64
C GLY A 61 17.02 11.22 -10.92
N THR A 62 16.72 10.45 -9.87
CA THR A 62 16.04 9.14 -9.99
C THR A 62 14.58 9.28 -10.45
N VAL A 63 13.92 10.37 -10.07
CA VAL A 63 12.54 10.70 -10.41
C VAL A 63 12.49 12.06 -11.08
N LYS A 64 11.80 12.16 -12.23
CA LYS A 64 11.57 13.42 -12.96
C LYS A 64 10.11 13.87 -12.94
N ASN A 65 9.21 13.00 -12.53
CA ASN A 65 7.77 13.25 -12.46
C ASN A 65 7.47 14.48 -11.59
N PRO A 66 6.60 15.42 -12.01
CA PRO A 66 6.24 16.59 -11.20
C PRO A 66 5.29 16.28 -10.05
N CYS A 67 4.76 15.06 -10.00
CA CYS A 67 3.82 14.60 -8.98
C CYS A 67 4.45 13.50 -8.10
N TYR A 68 3.88 13.31 -6.92
CA TYR A 68 4.21 12.20 -6.03
C TYR A 68 2.97 11.70 -5.28
N PHE A 69 3.09 10.53 -4.68
CA PHE A 69 1.99 9.87 -3.98
C PHE A 69 2.30 9.67 -2.51
N ALA A 70 1.24 9.69 -1.71
CA ALA A 70 1.28 9.29 -0.31
C ALA A 70 0.06 8.43 0.02
N MET A 71 0.20 7.54 1.01
CA MET A 71 -0.92 6.78 1.55
C MET A 71 -0.85 6.77 3.07
N ASP A 72 -1.97 7.08 3.73
CA ASP A 72 -2.13 6.95 5.17
C ASP A 72 -2.92 5.66 5.48
N ALA A 73 -2.22 4.56 5.71
CA ALA A 73 -2.84 3.28 6.03
C ALA A 73 -3.38 3.19 7.47
N THR A 74 -3.20 4.24 8.29
CA THR A 74 -3.80 4.32 9.63
C THR A 74 -5.25 4.80 9.60
N ARG A 75 -5.70 5.43 8.48
CA ARG A 75 -7.06 5.97 8.34
C ARG A 75 -8.06 4.86 8.02
N PRO A 76 -9.32 5.03 8.39
CA PRO A 76 -10.37 4.10 8.01
C PRO A 76 -10.52 4.04 6.48
N SER A 77 -10.78 2.84 5.95
CA SER A 77 -11.01 2.63 4.51
C SER A 77 -12.47 2.91 4.12
N THR A 78 -13.38 2.78 5.08
CA THR A 78 -14.82 3.00 4.90
C THR A 78 -15.39 3.79 6.04
N ALA A 79 -16.43 4.56 5.76
CA ALA A 79 -17.33 5.12 6.75
C ALA A 79 -18.28 4.03 7.31
N ASP A 80 -19.11 4.39 8.29
CA ASP A 80 -20.06 3.46 8.92
C ASP A 80 -21.14 2.98 7.95
N ASP A 81 -21.52 3.81 6.98
CA ASP A 81 -22.45 3.44 5.89
C ASP A 81 -21.80 2.56 4.79
N GLY A 82 -20.50 2.23 4.93
CA GLY A 82 -19.75 1.43 3.99
C GLY A 82 -19.18 2.20 2.79
N SER A 83 -19.40 3.51 2.70
CA SER A 83 -18.81 4.36 1.66
C SER A 83 -17.28 4.41 1.80
N ALA A 84 -16.59 4.53 0.66
CA ALA A 84 -15.13 4.55 0.64
C ALA A 84 -14.59 5.90 1.13
N LEU A 85 -13.64 5.87 2.06
CA LEU A 85 -12.97 7.06 2.59
C LEU A 85 -11.61 7.30 1.93
N PRO A 86 -11.24 8.58 1.68
CA PRO A 86 -9.98 8.94 1.08
C PRO A 86 -8.82 8.75 2.06
N ARG A 87 -7.71 8.18 1.55
CA ARG A 87 -6.47 7.94 2.31
C ARG A 87 -5.23 7.77 1.44
N PHE A 88 -5.40 7.84 0.11
CA PHE A 88 -4.33 7.91 -0.86
C PHE A 88 -4.36 9.30 -1.50
N TYR A 89 -3.19 9.92 -1.61
CA TYR A 89 -3.04 11.30 -2.01
C TYR A 89 -2.18 11.39 -3.26
N VAL A 90 -2.67 12.15 -4.24
CA VAL A 90 -1.96 12.55 -5.45
C VAL A 90 -1.58 14.01 -5.29
N ILE A 91 -0.30 14.34 -5.33
CA ILE A 91 0.22 15.69 -5.06
C ILE A 91 1.13 16.12 -6.20
N CYS A 92 0.78 17.19 -6.89
CA CYS A 92 1.57 17.76 -7.97
C CYS A 92 1.91 19.23 -7.65
N GLU A 93 3.10 19.48 -7.08
CA GLU A 93 3.44 20.80 -6.54
C GLU A 93 3.50 21.89 -7.62
N ASN A 94 4.02 21.58 -8.81
CA ASN A 94 4.09 22.56 -9.91
C ASN A 94 2.70 22.96 -10.42
N ALA A 95 1.78 22.02 -10.54
CA ALA A 95 0.40 22.26 -10.95
C ALA A 95 -0.48 22.77 -9.82
N LYS A 96 0.02 22.80 -8.57
CA LYS A 96 -0.72 23.12 -7.34
C LYS A 96 -1.99 22.29 -7.20
N THR A 97 -1.92 21.00 -7.50
CA THR A 97 -3.05 20.08 -7.37
C THR A 97 -2.84 19.10 -6.23
N PHE A 98 -3.90 18.89 -5.47
CA PHE A 98 -3.99 17.92 -4.40
C PHE A 98 -5.29 17.15 -4.55
N LYS A 99 -5.21 15.83 -4.58
CA LYS A 99 -6.38 14.97 -4.64
C LYS A 99 -6.26 13.85 -3.64
N ALA A 100 -7.33 13.64 -2.89
CA ALA A 100 -7.46 12.54 -1.95
C ALA A 100 -8.46 11.51 -2.49
N VAL A 101 -8.04 10.26 -2.62
CA VAL A 101 -8.87 9.16 -3.15
C VAL A 101 -8.87 7.97 -2.19
N SER A 102 -9.88 7.12 -2.32
CA SER A 102 -9.94 5.88 -1.55
C SER A 102 -8.84 4.91 -1.98
N SER A 103 -8.36 4.11 -1.02
CA SER A 103 -7.41 3.03 -1.29
C SER A 103 -7.61 1.86 -0.33
N GLY A 104 -7.46 0.64 -0.85
CA GLY A 104 -7.42 -0.56 -0.01
C GLY A 104 -6.08 -0.75 0.69
N TYR A 105 -6.09 -1.50 1.76
CA TYR A 105 -4.91 -1.99 2.48
C TYR A 105 -4.93 -3.53 2.57
N GLY A 106 -3.82 -4.11 2.97
CA GLY A 106 -3.67 -5.55 3.09
C GLY A 106 -4.59 -6.15 4.15
N ASN A 107 -5.40 -7.12 3.75
CA ASN A 107 -6.38 -7.78 4.63
C ASN A 107 -5.75 -8.77 5.63
N GLY A 108 -4.49 -9.18 5.42
CA GLY A 108 -3.83 -10.18 6.24
C GLY A 108 -4.48 -11.58 6.15
N ARG A 109 -4.21 -12.41 7.16
CA ARG A 109 -4.74 -13.77 7.26
C ARG A 109 -5.02 -14.16 8.72
N LYS A 110 -5.98 -15.07 8.89
CA LYS A 110 -6.17 -15.81 10.15
C LYS A 110 -5.67 -17.24 9.90
N LEU A 111 -4.56 -17.61 10.54
CA LEU A 111 -4.00 -18.95 10.50
C LEU A 111 -4.19 -19.61 11.87
N ALA A 112 -4.05 -20.93 11.94
CA ALA A 112 -4.21 -21.69 13.19
C ALA A 112 -3.29 -21.17 14.32
N ASN A 113 -2.02 -20.86 13.96
CA ASN A 113 -1.00 -20.46 14.93
C ASN A 113 -0.72 -18.95 14.95
N ALA A 114 -1.39 -18.14 14.12
CA ALA A 114 -1.21 -16.70 14.10
C ALA A 114 -2.40 -16.00 13.44
N ASN A 115 -2.95 -15.02 14.15
CA ASN A 115 -3.98 -14.15 13.60
C ASN A 115 -3.42 -12.76 13.32
N PHE A 116 -3.18 -12.48 12.05
CA PHE A 116 -2.76 -11.18 11.54
C PHE A 116 -3.73 -10.61 10.50
N ALA A 117 -5.00 -11.03 10.56
CA ALA A 117 -6.07 -10.44 9.76
C ALA A 117 -6.36 -9.00 10.20
N ASN A 118 -6.69 -8.16 9.24
CA ASN A 118 -7.17 -6.81 9.47
C ASN A 118 -8.69 -6.74 9.42
N GLY A 119 -9.27 -5.85 10.20
CA GLY A 119 -10.68 -5.49 10.17
C GLY A 119 -11.10 -4.87 8.82
N ARG A 120 -12.37 -4.52 8.68
CA ARG A 120 -12.88 -3.91 7.44
C ARG A 120 -12.53 -2.43 7.34
N GLN A 121 -12.64 -1.68 8.44
CA GLN A 121 -12.44 -0.24 8.46
C GLN A 121 -10.99 0.15 8.74
N CYS A 122 -10.33 -0.47 9.71
CA CYS A 122 -9.03 -0.07 10.21
C CYS A 122 -7.99 -1.19 10.13
N ALA A 123 -6.78 -0.84 9.68
CA ALA A 123 -5.65 -1.75 9.68
C ALA A 123 -4.98 -1.76 11.07
N ARG A 124 -4.81 -2.95 11.64
CA ARG A 124 -4.06 -3.20 12.86
C ARG A 124 -2.69 -3.79 12.59
N ASN A 125 -2.62 -4.68 11.59
CA ASN A 125 -1.47 -5.52 11.34
C ASN A 125 -0.77 -5.10 10.05
N PHE A 126 0.56 -5.06 10.10
CA PHE A 126 1.44 -4.68 9.00
C PHE A 126 2.60 -5.67 8.91
N SER A 127 3.12 -5.93 7.72
CA SER A 127 4.27 -6.82 7.53
C SER A 127 4.85 -6.69 6.13
N ASN A 128 6.15 -6.94 6.01
CA ASN A 128 6.84 -7.16 4.75
C ASN A 128 7.07 -8.67 4.44
N ALA A 129 6.48 -9.60 5.20
CA ALA A 129 6.55 -11.03 4.93
C ALA A 129 5.78 -11.40 3.65
N GLU A 130 6.38 -12.27 2.81
CA GLU A 130 5.77 -12.74 1.58
C GLU A 130 4.52 -13.60 1.85
N GLY A 131 3.45 -13.37 1.10
CA GLY A 131 2.17 -14.07 1.26
C GLY A 131 1.40 -13.72 2.52
N SER A 132 1.86 -12.75 3.33
CA SER A 132 1.13 -12.24 4.48
C SER A 132 -0.18 -11.58 4.10
N LYS A 133 -0.31 -11.07 2.87
CA LYS A 133 -1.41 -10.22 2.40
C LYS A 133 -1.55 -8.91 3.22
N LEU A 134 -0.48 -8.49 3.89
CA LEU A 134 -0.44 -7.25 4.66
C LEU A 134 0.25 -6.14 3.87
N THR A 135 -0.13 -4.91 4.15
CA THR A 135 0.59 -3.73 3.68
C THR A 135 1.93 -3.63 4.40
N ALA A 136 2.99 -3.32 3.67
CA ALA A 136 4.24 -2.82 4.23
C ALA A 136 4.27 -1.31 4.07
N GLY A 137 4.51 -0.59 5.14
CA GLY A 137 4.75 0.84 5.10
C GLY A 137 6.20 1.15 4.74
N GLY A 138 6.43 2.34 4.19
CA GLY A 138 7.75 2.80 3.82
C GLY A 138 7.82 3.42 2.42
N ALA A 139 9.03 3.49 1.87
CA ALA A 139 9.35 4.15 0.63
C ALA A 139 9.21 3.21 -0.59
N TYR A 140 8.64 3.75 -1.67
CA TYR A 140 8.50 3.08 -2.95
C TYR A 140 8.77 4.07 -4.09
N VAL A 141 9.21 3.54 -5.22
CA VAL A 141 9.20 4.21 -6.53
C VAL A 141 8.26 3.42 -7.43
N THR A 142 7.39 4.11 -8.17
CA THR A 142 6.56 3.45 -9.18
C THR A 142 7.42 2.97 -10.34
N ALA A 143 7.06 1.84 -10.91
CA ALA A 143 7.81 1.19 -11.98
C ALA A 143 6.92 0.95 -13.22
N GLU A 144 7.22 -0.06 -14.00
CA GLU A 144 6.44 -0.40 -15.18
C GLU A 144 5.02 -0.85 -14.85
N SER A 145 4.08 -0.58 -15.75
CA SER A 145 2.75 -1.16 -15.70
C SER A 145 2.69 -2.46 -16.50
N ARG A 146 1.84 -3.40 -16.04
CA ARG A 146 1.56 -4.66 -16.73
C ARG A 146 0.06 -4.86 -16.84
N THR A 147 -0.42 -5.07 -18.06
CA THR A 147 -1.83 -5.39 -18.30
C THR A 147 -1.99 -6.88 -18.56
N SER A 148 -2.95 -7.51 -17.85
CA SER A 148 -3.25 -8.91 -17.97
C SER A 148 -4.74 -9.16 -18.18
N PHE A 149 -5.05 -10.08 -19.09
CA PHE A 149 -6.39 -10.58 -19.28
C PHE A 149 -6.84 -11.42 -18.08
N LYS A 150 -8.09 -11.21 -17.64
CA LYS A 150 -8.66 -11.90 -16.47
C LYS A 150 -9.95 -12.70 -16.80
N GLY A 151 -10.41 -12.67 -18.02
CA GLY A 151 -11.63 -13.28 -18.50
C GLY A 151 -12.59 -12.27 -19.10
N TYR A 152 -13.79 -12.71 -19.45
CA TYR A 152 -14.88 -11.89 -19.94
C TYR A 152 -15.97 -11.70 -18.87
N TYR A 153 -16.73 -10.65 -19.00
CA TYR A 153 -17.89 -10.36 -18.14
C TYR A 153 -19.03 -9.79 -18.98
N GLN A 154 -20.26 -9.93 -18.50
CA GLN A 154 -21.42 -9.33 -19.14
C GLN A 154 -21.39 -7.81 -19.01
N GLY A 155 -21.33 -7.12 -20.12
CA GLY A 155 -21.51 -5.68 -20.23
C GLY A 155 -22.85 -5.33 -20.86
N SER A 156 -23.19 -4.04 -20.94
CA SER A 156 -24.44 -3.54 -21.52
C SER A 156 -24.63 -3.91 -23.02
N ALA A 157 -23.52 -4.02 -23.76
CA ALA A 157 -23.49 -4.36 -25.17
C ALA A 157 -22.87 -5.75 -25.44
N GLY A 158 -23.13 -6.72 -24.55
CA GLY A 158 -22.61 -8.09 -24.65
C GLY A 158 -21.34 -8.32 -23.81
N ALA A 159 -20.75 -9.50 -23.97
CA ALA A 159 -19.58 -9.91 -23.22
C ALA A 159 -18.34 -9.07 -23.58
N LYS A 160 -17.69 -8.50 -22.56
CA LYS A 160 -16.49 -7.63 -22.68
C LYS A 160 -15.30 -8.24 -21.96
N PRO A 161 -14.06 -8.10 -22.51
CA PRO A 161 -12.86 -8.56 -21.81
C PRO A 161 -12.56 -7.68 -20.61
N PHE A 162 -12.18 -8.32 -19.49
CA PHE A 162 -11.64 -7.64 -18.33
C PHE A 162 -10.12 -7.67 -18.39
N LEU A 163 -9.53 -6.53 -18.71
CA LEU A 163 -8.11 -6.29 -18.68
C LEU A 163 -7.77 -5.54 -17.40
N ARG A 164 -6.84 -6.07 -16.61
CA ARG A 164 -6.37 -5.42 -15.39
C ARG A 164 -4.95 -4.93 -15.57
N THR A 165 -4.78 -3.60 -15.55
CA THR A 165 -3.48 -2.96 -15.47
C THR A 165 -3.01 -2.89 -14.03
N PHE A 166 -1.77 -3.23 -13.82
CA PHE A 166 -1.09 -3.29 -12.54
C PHE A 166 0.19 -2.45 -12.61
N LEU A 167 0.25 -1.39 -11.82
CA LEU A 167 1.44 -0.55 -11.67
C LEU A 167 2.34 -1.18 -10.61
N LEU A 168 3.52 -1.63 -10.99
CA LEU A 168 4.49 -2.22 -10.08
C LEU A 168 5.17 -1.16 -9.21
N PHE A 169 5.58 -1.55 -8.01
CA PHE A 169 6.36 -0.70 -7.10
C PHE A 169 7.71 -1.35 -6.80
N ASP A 170 8.77 -0.55 -6.89
CA ASP A 170 10.09 -0.86 -6.36
C ASP A 170 10.17 -0.30 -4.95
N GLY A 171 10.39 -1.16 -3.97
CA GLY A 171 10.53 -0.77 -2.58
C GLY A 171 11.98 -0.52 -2.18
N GLU A 172 12.16 0.28 -1.12
CA GLU A 172 13.47 0.57 -0.54
C GLU A 172 13.52 0.25 0.95
N GLY A 173 14.67 -0.11 1.45
CA GLY A 173 14.84 -0.45 2.86
C GLY A 173 13.90 -1.60 3.29
N GLU A 174 12.99 -1.33 4.20
CA GLU A 174 12.06 -2.33 4.72
C GLU A 174 11.10 -2.90 3.64
N THR A 175 10.85 -2.15 2.59
CA THR A 175 9.97 -2.53 1.47
C THR A 175 10.71 -3.12 0.27
N SER A 176 12.03 -3.33 0.35
CA SER A 176 12.89 -3.77 -0.75
C SER A 176 12.44 -5.05 -1.45
N ASN A 177 11.68 -5.91 -0.77
CA ASN A 177 11.11 -7.12 -1.36
C ASN A 177 9.73 -6.92 -2.03
N ALA A 178 9.38 -5.69 -2.38
CA ALA A 178 8.09 -5.37 -3.00
C ALA A 178 7.86 -6.15 -4.31
N ARG A 179 8.90 -6.27 -5.15
CA ARG A 179 8.86 -7.03 -6.40
C ARG A 179 8.58 -8.52 -6.16
N GLU A 180 9.27 -9.15 -5.23
CA GLU A 180 9.08 -10.56 -4.85
C GLU A 180 7.65 -10.81 -4.36
N ARG A 181 7.10 -9.85 -3.63
CA ARG A 181 5.74 -9.89 -3.10
C ARG A 181 4.67 -9.51 -4.13
N ALA A 182 5.05 -9.11 -5.34
CA ALA A 182 4.16 -8.54 -6.35
C ALA A 182 3.31 -7.38 -5.78
N ILE A 183 3.94 -6.46 -5.04
CA ILE A 183 3.30 -5.26 -4.51
C ILE A 183 3.24 -4.19 -5.59
N GLY A 184 2.11 -3.53 -5.66
CA GLY A 184 1.86 -2.45 -6.61
C GLY A 184 0.47 -1.86 -6.42
N GLY A 185 -0.01 -1.16 -7.46
CA GLY A 185 -1.30 -0.51 -7.46
C GLY A 185 -2.16 -0.95 -8.63
N HIS A 186 -3.46 -1.07 -8.42
CA HIS A 186 -4.40 -1.46 -9.47
C HIS A 186 -5.85 -1.09 -9.13
N ARG A 187 -6.73 -1.20 -10.11
CA ARG A 187 -8.16 -1.02 -9.89
C ARG A 187 -8.69 -2.00 -8.84
N ALA A 188 -9.50 -1.51 -7.92
CA ALA A 188 -10.17 -2.28 -6.87
C ALA A 188 -11.32 -3.13 -7.43
N MET A 189 -10.99 -3.97 -8.39
CA MET A 189 -11.95 -4.84 -9.09
C MET A 189 -11.29 -6.18 -9.40
N PHE A 190 -12.08 -7.24 -9.33
CA PHE A 190 -11.67 -8.56 -9.81
C PHE A 190 -12.82 -9.25 -10.53
N LEU A 191 -12.50 -10.26 -11.32
CA LEU A 191 -13.47 -11.13 -11.96
C LEU A 191 -13.63 -12.40 -11.13
N ARG A 192 -14.84 -12.65 -10.64
CA ARG A 192 -15.22 -13.95 -10.07
C ARG A 192 -15.65 -14.86 -11.21
N TRP A 193 -14.84 -15.83 -11.52
CA TRP A 193 -15.12 -16.80 -12.57
C TRP A 193 -16.32 -17.68 -12.19
N GLN A 194 -17.17 -17.95 -13.19
CA GLN A 194 -18.39 -18.74 -13.04
C GLN A 194 -18.44 -19.91 -14.02
N CYS A 195 -18.00 -19.67 -15.25
CA CYS A 195 -18.04 -20.66 -16.33
C CYS A 195 -16.99 -20.38 -17.41
N ARG A 196 -16.82 -21.31 -18.36
CA ARG A 196 -16.10 -21.10 -19.61
C ARG A 196 -17.09 -20.77 -20.71
N MET A 197 -16.87 -19.70 -21.45
CA MET A 197 -17.72 -19.26 -22.56
C MET A 197 -17.00 -19.52 -23.88
N GLU A 198 -17.73 -20.05 -24.86
CA GLU A 198 -17.22 -20.24 -26.22
C GLU A 198 -16.95 -18.89 -26.89
N ARG A 199 -15.71 -18.69 -27.31
CA ARG A 199 -15.21 -17.47 -27.98
C ARG A 199 -13.98 -17.79 -28.83
N PRO A 200 -14.09 -18.65 -29.86
CA PRO A 200 -12.93 -19.12 -30.62
C PRO A 200 -12.20 -18.01 -31.36
N GLN A 201 -12.87 -16.89 -31.64
CA GLN A 201 -12.25 -15.71 -32.29
C GLN A 201 -11.50 -14.80 -31.30
N SER A 202 -11.56 -15.08 -29.99
CA SER A 202 -10.83 -14.29 -29.00
C SER A 202 -9.35 -14.64 -29.03
N LYS A 203 -8.47 -13.63 -29.09
CA LYS A 203 -7.03 -13.83 -28.92
C LYS A 203 -6.63 -14.39 -27.54
N HIS A 204 -7.59 -14.54 -26.64
CA HIS A 204 -7.42 -15.06 -25.29
C HIS A 204 -8.10 -16.41 -25.09
N ALA A 205 -8.66 -17.01 -26.17
CA ALA A 205 -9.23 -18.34 -26.11
C ALA A 205 -8.14 -19.39 -25.82
N ASP A 206 -8.51 -20.42 -25.09
CA ASP A 206 -7.68 -21.62 -24.94
C ASP A 206 -7.67 -22.44 -26.25
N ALA A 207 -7.00 -23.60 -26.21
CA ALA A 207 -6.89 -24.45 -27.39
C ALA A 207 -8.24 -25.01 -27.87
N GLU A 208 -9.22 -25.10 -26.99
CA GLU A 208 -10.58 -25.56 -27.27
C GLU A 208 -11.53 -24.42 -27.67
N GLY A 209 -11.05 -23.17 -27.74
CA GLY A 209 -11.83 -22.00 -28.15
C GLY A 209 -12.66 -21.36 -27.02
N PHE A 210 -12.35 -21.64 -25.77
CA PHE A 210 -13.06 -21.10 -24.61
C PHE A 210 -12.28 -20.01 -23.89
N VAL A 211 -13.02 -19.13 -23.19
CA VAL A 211 -12.47 -18.09 -22.33
C VAL A 211 -13.17 -18.15 -20.95
N PRO A 212 -12.48 -17.78 -19.85
CA PRO A 212 -13.14 -17.62 -18.57
C PRO A 212 -14.18 -16.51 -18.62
N PHE A 213 -15.40 -16.79 -18.13
CA PHE A 213 -16.47 -15.81 -18.00
C PHE A 213 -16.90 -15.68 -16.54
N GLY A 214 -17.28 -14.47 -16.13
CA GLY A 214 -17.65 -14.26 -14.76
C GLY A 214 -18.29 -12.92 -14.45
N LYS A 215 -18.47 -12.67 -13.14
CA LYS A 215 -19.06 -11.46 -12.60
C LYS A 215 -17.96 -10.52 -12.10
N LEU A 216 -18.01 -9.25 -12.52
CA LEU A 216 -17.16 -8.20 -11.94
C LEU A 216 -17.58 -7.90 -10.50
N VAL A 217 -16.59 -7.87 -9.61
CA VAL A 217 -16.75 -7.51 -8.20
C VAL A 217 -15.90 -6.30 -7.93
N ASP A 218 -16.56 -5.18 -7.61
CA ASP A 218 -15.91 -3.95 -7.16
C ASP A 218 -15.72 -3.99 -5.63
N TYR A 219 -14.52 -3.66 -5.15
CA TYR A 219 -14.20 -3.61 -3.74
C TYR A 219 -13.45 -2.33 -3.36
N THR A 220 -13.79 -1.22 -4.01
CA THR A 220 -13.12 0.11 -3.86
C THR A 220 -12.98 0.55 -2.41
N SER A 221 -13.96 0.22 -1.56
CA SER A 221 -13.92 0.49 -0.12
C SER A 221 -13.19 -0.58 0.68
N GLY A 222 -12.60 -1.57 0.02
CA GLY A 222 -12.18 -2.80 0.67
C GLY A 222 -10.72 -2.84 1.05
N ARG A 223 -10.34 -4.07 1.26
CA ARG A 223 -9.00 -4.53 1.59
C ARG A 223 -8.42 -5.22 0.37
N SER A 224 -7.09 -5.28 0.31
CA SER A 224 -6.35 -5.95 -0.75
C SER A 224 -5.54 -7.15 -0.22
N ASN A 225 -4.72 -7.72 -1.08
CA ASN A 225 -3.71 -8.71 -0.70
C ASN A 225 -2.33 -8.05 -0.40
N GLY A 226 -2.33 -6.78 0.00
CA GLY A 226 -1.14 -6.00 0.33
C GLY A 226 -0.87 -4.85 -0.65
N CYS A 227 -1.51 -4.84 -1.83
CA CYS A 227 -1.40 -3.78 -2.81
C CYS A 227 -2.21 -2.55 -2.43
N THR A 228 -1.87 -1.39 -3.00
CA THR A 228 -2.79 -0.25 -3.06
C THR A 228 -3.84 -0.49 -4.13
N THR A 229 -5.09 -0.17 -3.85
CA THR A 229 -6.18 -0.39 -4.80
C THR A 229 -7.07 0.85 -4.87
N TRP A 230 -7.47 1.23 -6.07
CA TRP A 230 -8.21 2.48 -6.31
C TRP A 230 -9.52 2.24 -7.06
N SER A 231 -10.43 3.21 -7.03
CA SER A 231 -11.60 3.24 -7.90
C SER A 231 -11.18 3.28 -9.37
N LYS A 232 -12.11 3.05 -10.30
CA LYS A 232 -11.84 3.09 -11.74
C LYS A 232 -11.18 4.42 -12.15
N ASN A 233 -11.79 5.54 -11.77
CA ASN A 233 -11.32 6.87 -12.19
C ASN A 233 -9.98 7.22 -11.53
N ALA A 234 -9.82 6.95 -10.24
CA ALA A 234 -8.54 7.17 -9.55
C ALA A 234 -7.42 6.29 -10.10
N THR A 235 -7.72 5.04 -10.51
CA THR A 235 -6.73 4.17 -11.16
C THR A 235 -6.23 4.77 -12.47
N GLN A 236 -7.15 5.26 -13.31
CA GLN A 236 -6.79 5.86 -14.58
C GLN A 236 -5.87 7.06 -14.38
N GLU A 237 -6.23 7.97 -13.49
CA GLU A 237 -5.43 9.14 -13.16
C GLU A 237 -4.04 8.81 -12.60
N VAL A 238 -3.94 7.85 -11.67
CA VAL A 238 -2.64 7.42 -11.13
C VAL A 238 -1.77 6.79 -12.21
N LEU A 239 -2.36 6.00 -13.12
CA LEU A 239 -1.63 5.41 -14.25
C LEU A 239 -1.16 6.48 -15.24
N GLU A 240 -2.00 7.44 -15.61
CA GLU A 240 -1.64 8.56 -16.50
C GLU A 240 -0.46 9.38 -15.93
N ILE A 241 -0.37 9.54 -14.62
CA ILE A 241 0.74 10.22 -13.96
C ILE A 241 2.01 9.38 -13.96
N ALA A 242 1.92 8.08 -13.69
CA ALA A 242 3.07 7.24 -13.36
C ALA A 242 3.57 6.38 -14.53
N GLU A 243 2.74 6.09 -15.55
CA GLU A 243 3.11 5.22 -16.65
C GLU A 243 4.17 5.87 -17.54
N GLY A 244 5.30 5.19 -17.70
CA GLY A 244 6.46 5.72 -18.43
C GLY A 244 7.19 6.89 -17.75
N ASN A 245 6.69 7.38 -16.63
CA ASN A 245 7.27 8.49 -15.87
C ASN A 245 7.26 8.20 -14.36
N PRO A 246 8.21 7.40 -13.87
CA PRO A 246 8.23 6.96 -12.47
C PRO A 246 8.17 8.09 -11.47
N THR A 247 7.46 7.86 -10.36
CA THR A 247 7.38 8.77 -9.22
C THR A 247 7.47 8.04 -7.89
N THR A 248 7.47 8.77 -6.78
CA THR A 248 7.53 8.19 -5.45
C THR A 248 6.16 7.95 -4.86
N LEU A 249 6.07 6.91 -4.03
CA LEU A 249 4.96 6.64 -3.13
C LEU A 249 5.51 6.38 -1.74
N TYR A 250 5.02 7.10 -0.74
CA TYR A 250 5.26 6.75 0.66
C TYR A 250 3.99 6.20 1.29
N ILE A 251 4.05 5.00 1.85
CA ILE A 251 2.94 4.40 2.62
C ILE A 251 3.26 4.53 4.11
N TYR A 252 2.48 5.35 4.81
CA TYR A 252 2.54 5.46 6.27
C TYR A 252 1.59 4.43 6.90
N PRO A 253 1.96 3.76 7.99
CA PRO A 253 3.19 3.89 8.78
C PRO A 253 4.27 2.87 8.39
N ALA A 254 5.54 3.23 8.57
CA ALA A 254 6.65 2.27 8.56
C ALA A 254 6.72 1.50 9.89
N SER A 255 7.52 0.42 9.96
CA SER A 255 7.61 -0.42 11.16
C SER A 255 8.03 0.33 12.42
N GLN A 256 8.93 1.29 12.29
CA GLN A 256 9.36 2.15 13.39
C GLN A 256 8.22 2.97 13.99
N ASP A 257 7.34 3.52 13.14
CA ASP A 257 6.17 4.30 13.57
C ASP A 257 5.18 3.39 14.31
N ILE A 258 4.91 2.19 13.76
CA ILE A 258 4.03 1.18 14.34
C ILE A 258 4.52 0.79 15.75
N ASN A 259 5.81 0.46 15.88
CA ASN A 259 6.41 0.03 17.13
C ASN A 259 6.42 1.17 18.17
N ALA A 260 6.69 2.41 17.74
CA ALA A 260 6.66 3.59 18.62
C ALA A 260 5.24 3.84 19.15
N VAL A 261 4.22 3.80 18.28
CA VAL A 261 2.81 3.94 18.67
C VAL A 261 2.38 2.82 19.59
N ALA A 262 2.70 1.56 19.26
CA ALA A 262 2.37 0.42 20.12
C ALA A 262 3.00 0.54 21.53
N LYS A 263 4.24 1.03 21.60
CA LYS A 263 4.93 1.30 22.89
C LYS A 263 4.26 2.43 23.67
N ALA A 264 3.87 3.53 23.02
CA ALA A 264 3.16 4.65 23.65
C ALA A 264 1.80 4.20 24.20
N VAL A 265 1.02 3.47 23.41
CA VAL A 265 -0.27 2.90 23.84
C VAL A 265 -0.11 1.99 25.06
N LYS A 266 0.88 1.07 25.02
CA LYS A 266 1.16 0.18 26.16
C LYS A 266 1.52 0.93 27.45
N LYS A 267 2.18 2.10 27.32
CA LYS A 267 2.56 2.95 28.46
C LYS A 267 1.46 3.92 28.89
N GLY A 268 0.33 4.00 28.19
CA GLY A 268 -0.69 5.00 28.42
C GLY A 268 -0.23 6.44 28.08
N THR A 269 0.82 6.58 27.25
CA THR A 269 1.34 7.90 26.84
C THR A 269 0.54 8.44 25.67
N SER A 270 0.10 9.71 25.75
CA SER A 270 -0.55 10.40 24.63
C SER A 270 0.36 10.44 23.40
N LEU A 271 -0.20 10.12 22.23
CA LEU A 271 0.56 10.20 20.97
C LEU A 271 1.06 11.62 20.68
N ALA A 272 0.28 12.64 21.01
CA ALA A 272 0.67 14.04 20.85
C ALA A 272 1.89 14.41 21.70
N GLN A 273 1.91 13.99 22.98
CA GLN A 273 3.06 14.16 23.87
C GLN A 273 4.32 13.42 23.37
N ALA A 274 4.11 12.24 22.76
CA ALA A 274 5.19 11.45 22.18
C ALA A 274 5.60 11.91 20.77
N ARG A 275 4.95 12.93 20.20
CA ARG A 275 5.12 13.40 18.82
C ARG A 275 4.90 12.29 17.78
N LEU A 276 3.96 11.41 18.06
CA LEU A 276 3.57 10.30 17.21
C LEU A 276 2.20 10.58 16.59
N TYR A 277 1.92 9.88 15.49
CA TYR A 277 0.64 9.96 14.81
C TYR A 277 0.06 8.57 14.56
N TRP A 278 -1.23 8.48 14.75
CA TRP A 278 -2.14 7.45 14.25
C TRP A 278 -3.52 8.08 14.16
N ASN A 279 -4.35 7.66 13.21
CA ASN A 279 -5.72 8.15 13.16
C ASN A 279 -6.47 7.72 14.43
N ASP A 280 -7.07 8.67 15.15
CA ASP A 280 -7.66 8.44 16.48
C ASP A 280 -8.80 7.44 16.46
N ALA A 281 -9.69 7.51 15.46
CA ALA A 281 -10.82 6.60 15.35
C ALA A 281 -10.33 5.16 15.12
N CYS A 282 -9.34 4.98 14.24
CA CYS A 282 -8.75 3.67 14.00
C CYS A 282 -7.94 3.19 15.20
N LEU A 283 -7.18 4.04 15.87
CA LEU A 283 -6.43 3.62 17.07
C LEU A 283 -7.38 3.13 18.17
N LYS A 284 -8.47 3.85 18.40
CA LYS A 284 -9.52 3.44 19.35
C LYS A 284 -10.14 2.09 18.95
N ALA A 285 -10.41 1.87 17.67
CA ALA A 285 -11.02 0.64 17.17
C ALA A 285 -10.09 -0.59 17.25
N ILE A 286 -8.78 -0.42 17.02
CA ILE A 286 -7.82 -1.54 16.99
C ILE A 286 -7.11 -1.77 18.32
N GLY A 287 -7.17 -0.80 19.26
CA GLY A 287 -6.44 -0.78 20.52
C GLY A 287 -4.95 -0.48 20.33
N SER A 288 -4.18 -1.39 19.79
CA SER A 288 -2.74 -1.19 19.52
C SER A 288 -2.37 -1.79 18.16
N PRO A 289 -1.61 -1.07 17.33
CA PRO A 289 -1.11 -1.61 16.09
C PRO A 289 0.01 -2.64 16.33
N LYS A 290 0.24 -3.49 15.32
CA LYS A 290 1.31 -4.49 15.35
C LYS A 290 2.03 -4.59 14.01
N PHE A 291 3.34 -4.47 14.06
CA PHE A 291 4.22 -4.89 12.98
C PHE A 291 4.63 -6.35 13.20
N TRP A 292 4.47 -7.17 12.16
CA TRP A 292 4.92 -8.56 12.15
C TRP A 292 6.19 -8.65 11.31
N PRO A 293 7.39 -8.76 11.94
CA PRO A 293 8.64 -8.88 11.21
C PRO A 293 8.65 -10.08 10.28
N LYS A 294 9.27 -9.94 9.09
CA LYS A 294 9.41 -11.05 8.11
C LYS A 294 10.00 -12.30 8.77
N ARG A 295 11.04 -12.13 9.61
CA ARG A 295 11.70 -13.25 10.32
C ARG A 295 10.77 -14.07 11.21
N GLU A 296 9.73 -13.45 11.78
CA GLU A 296 8.76 -14.11 12.65
C GLU A 296 7.59 -14.70 11.86
N LEU A 297 7.07 -13.95 10.88
CA LEU A 297 5.84 -14.32 10.19
C LEU A 297 6.08 -15.25 8.99
N GLN A 298 7.22 -15.14 8.30
CA GLN A 298 7.51 -15.93 7.11
C GLN A 298 7.54 -17.45 7.38
N PRO A 299 8.18 -17.96 8.46
CA PRO A 299 8.14 -19.39 8.78
C PRO A 299 6.73 -19.92 8.98
N ILE A 300 5.85 -19.15 9.66
CA ILE A 300 4.45 -19.52 9.89
C ILE A 300 3.68 -19.62 8.58
N ILE A 301 3.89 -18.65 7.69
CA ILE A 301 3.24 -18.65 6.37
C ILE A 301 3.73 -19.82 5.52
N ASN A 302 5.03 -20.10 5.54
CA ASN A 302 5.62 -21.21 4.77
C ASN A 302 5.11 -22.57 5.26
N ALA A 303 5.06 -22.78 6.58
CA ALA A 303 4.49 -24.00 7.17
C ALA A 303 3.01 -24.17 6.79
N TRP A 304 2.22 -23.10 6.86
CA TRP A 304 0.83 -23.13 6.43
C TRP A 304 0.71 -23.46 4.94
N ARG A 305 1.51 -22.84 4.05
CA ARG A 305 1.49 -23.13 2.62
C ARG A 305 1.83 -24.59 2.33
N ALA A 306 2.80 -25.14 3.04
CA ALA A 306 3.22 -26.55 2.90
C ALA A 306 2.13 -27.53 3.36
N SER A 307 1.28 -27.12 4.33
CA SER A 307 0.17 -27.95 4.82
C SER A 307 -1.07 -27.93 3.94
N LEU A 308 -1.13 -27.02 2.94
CA LEU A 308 -2.29 -26.96 2.06
C LEU A 308 -2.26 -28.14 1.06
N PRO A 309 -3.37 -28.86 0.87
CA PRO A 309 -3.49 -29.80 -0.21
C PRO A 309 -3.32 -29.07 -1.55
N LYS A 310 -2.65 -29.68 -2.51
CA LYS A 310 -2.65 -29.16 -3.88
C LYS A 310 -4.05 -29.34 -4.43
N PRO A 311 -4.83 -28.24 -4.63
CA PRO A 311 -6.16 -28.41 -5.21
C PRO A 311 -6.02 -28.92 -6.64
N PRO A 312 -6.91 -29.82 -7.09
CA PRO A 312 -7.03 -30.12 -8.51
C PRO A 312 -7.33 -28.83 -9.29
N PRO A 313 -6.98 -28.76 -10.58
CA PRO A 313 -7.38 -27.64 -11.43
C PRO A 313 -8.89 -27.44 -11.30
N LEU A 314 -9.31 -26.18 -11.07
CA LEU A 314 -10.74 -25.85 -11.02
C LEU A 314 -11.26 -25.89 -12.45
N GLU A 315 -11.93 -26.97 -12.82
CA GLU A 315 -12.68 -27.04 -14.08
C GLU A 315 -13.94 -26.19 -13.95
N LEU A 316 -13.95 -25.08 -14.68
CA LEU A 316 -15.15 -24.26 -14.76
C LEU A 316 -16.17 -24.94 -15.70
N PRO A 317 -17.46 -24.97 -15.31
CA PRO A 317 -18.51 -25.46 -16.20
C PRO A 317 -18.58 -24.62 -17.47
N LEU A 318 -19.19 -25.15 -18.52
CA LEU A 318 -19.51 -24.35 -19.70
C LEU A 318 -20.64 -23.38 -19.37
N CYS A 319 -20.59 -22.18 -19.94
CA CYS A 319 -21.70 -21.24 -19.85
C CYS A 319 -22.85 -21.71 -20.71
N GLU A 320 -24.05 -21.70 -20.16
CA GLU A 320 -25.31 -21.93 -20.88
C GLU A 320 -25.70 -20.75 -21.75
#